data_692856a429eb3ed50ddb9abdc2b47894
#
_entry.id   692856a429eb3ed50ddb9abdc2b47894
#
_cell.length_a   1.000
_cell.length_b   1.000
_cell.length_c   1.000
_cell.angle_alpha   90.00
_cell.angle_beta   90.00
_cell.angle_gamma   90.00
#
_symmetry.space_group_name_H-M   'P 1'
#
loop_
_entity.id
_entity.type
_entity.pdbx_description
1 polymer ?
#
loop_
_entity_poly.entity_id
_entity_poly.type
_entity_poly.pdbx_seq_one_letter_code
_entity_poly.pdbx_strand_id
1 'polypeptide(L)'
;LQRELVRDGQRTGDVATGMVRARQLGMLTYRGRGELDTRFGTLVPGLVHPPVAAYLDHHGQRFAERFPVRTFLMSSEAIDRCQLTRDDLARVTADVLVVGVPGDLLFPYALQHELYRELQAVGASAALWKLDSEFGHDAFLADQDKLAALLRVSRFFDPERATPRARFVGLGARP
;
A
#
# COMPACT_ATOMS: atom_id res chain seq x y z
N LEU A 1 9.35 -1.97 -13.04
CA LEU A 1 8.77 -2.89 -14.02
C LEU A 1 7.43 -2.37 -14.58
N GLN A 2 6.43 -1.98 -13.76
CA GLN A 2 5.14 -1.47 -14.26
C GLN A 2 5.32 -0.27 -15.20
N ARG A 3 6.17 0.70 -14.85
CA ARG A 3 6.46 1.86 -15.71
C ARG A 3 7.09 1.47 -17.04
N GLU A 4 7.95 0.45 -17.04
CA GLU A 4 8.58 -0.01 -18.29
C GLU A 4 7.55 -0.63 -19.23
N LEU A 5 6.58 -1.38 -18.72
CA LEU A 5 5.47 -1.88 -19.56
C LEU A 5 4.70 -0.74 -20.23
N VAL A 6 4.43 0.35 -19.51
CA VAL A 6 3.76 1.53 -20.09
C VAL A 6 4.64 2.25 -21.10
N ARG A 7 5.93 2.44 -20.81
CA ARG A 7 6.88 3.07 -21.72
C ARG A 7 7.11 2.24 -22.99
N ASP A 8 7.12 0.91 -22.85
CA ASP A 8 7.16 -0.01 -24.00
C ASP A 8 5.93 0.20 -24.90
N GLY A 9 4.75 0.27 -24.31
CA GLY A 9 3.53 0.57 -25.02
C GLY A 9 3.59 1.92 -25.75
N GLN A 10 4.19 2.96 -25.14
CA GLN A 10 4.40 4.24 -25.80
C GLN A 10 5.35 4.11 -27.00
N ARG A 11 6.43 3.34 -26.88
CA ARG A 11 7.40 3.13 -27.97
C ARG A 11 6.82 2.34 -29.15
N THR A 12 5.96 1.38 -28.86
CA THR A 12 5.34 0.50 -29.86
C THR A 12 4.03 1.05 -30.45
N GLY A 13 3.52 2.16 -29.91
CA GLY A 13 2.24 2.75 -30.33
C GLY A 13 1.00 2.09 -29.68
N ASP A 14 1.19 1.16 -28.74
CA ASP A 14 0.11 0.45 -28.03
C ASP A 14 0.20 0.70 -26.52
N VAL A 15 0.03 1.94 -26.14
CA VAL A 15 0.08 2.35 -24.72
C VAL A 15 -1.06 1.76 -23.90
N ALA A 16 -2.21 1.48 -24.50
CA ALA A 16 -3.35 0.86 -23.82
C ALA A 16 -2.97 -0.52 -23.28
N THR A 17 -2.39 -1.38 -24.11
CA THR A 17 -1.88 -2.70 -23.69
C THR A 17 -0.79 -2.55 -22.62
N GLY A 18 0.09 -1.56 -22.73
CA GLY A 18 1.09 -1.27 -21.68
C GLY A 18 0.44 -0.97 -20.32
N MET A 19 -0.61 -0.16 -20.29
CA MET A 19 -1.37 0.17 -19.08
C MET A 19 -2.12 -1.05 -18.53
N VAL A 20 -2.74 -1.85 -19.39
CA VAL A 20 -3.41 -3.11 -19.00
C VAL A 20 -2.43 -4.03 -18.26
N ARG A 21 -1.28 -4.31 -18.87
CA ARG A 21 -0.25 -5.19 -18.30
C ARG A 21 0.35 -4.65 -17.00
N ALA A 22 0.58 -3.35 -16.94
CA ALA A 22 1.05 -2.71 -15.71
C ALA A 22 0.03 -2.88 -14.57
N ARG A 23 -1.26 -2.76 -14.83
CA ARG A 23 -2.32 -2.98 -13.84
C ARG A 23 -2.44 -4.45 -13.44
N GLN A 24 -2.36 -5.37 -14.38
CA GLN A 24 -2.38 -6.81 -14.10
C GLN A 24 -1.25 -7.20 -13.15
N LEU A 25 -0.03 -6.71 -13.40
CA LEU A 25 1.10 -6.90 -12.50
C LEU A 25 0.85 -6.30 -11.11
N GLY A 26 0.29 -5.09 -11.06
CA GLY A 26 -0.10 -4.45 -9.80
C GLY A 26 -1.11 -5.30 -9.02
N MET A 27 -2.14 -5.81 -9.69
CA MET A 27 -3.17 -6.65 -9.06
C MET A 27 -2.58 -7.92 -8.42
N LEU A 28 -1.59 -8.54 -9.06
CA LEU A 28 -0.91 -9.71 -8.50
C LEU A 28 -0.09 -9.39 -7.24
N THR A 29 0.43 -8.18 -7.13
CA THR A 29 1.22 -7.75 -5.95
C THR A 29 0.34 -7.18 -4.83
N TYR A 30 -0.86 -6.70 -5.14
CA TYR A 30 -1.78 -6.16 -4.14
C TYR A 30 -2.58 -7.25 -3.42
N ARG A 31 -2.83 -8.35 -4.10
CA ARG A 31 -3.63 -9.46 -3.57
C ARG A 31 -2.78 -10.45 -2.79
N GLY A 32 -3.30 -10.92 -1.68
CA GLY A 32 -2.70 -12.02 -0.95
C GLY A 32 -2.81 -13.33 -1.73
N ARG A 33 -1.82 -14.20 -1.57
CA ARG A 33 -1.83 -15.52 -2.20
C ARG A 33 -3.07 -16.32 -1.78
N GLY A 34 -3.41 -16.31 -0.49
CA GLY A 34 -4.57 -17.05 0.03
C GLY A 34 -5.89 -16.62 -0.61
N GLU A 35 -6.10 -15.32 -0.85
CA GLU A 35 -7.28 -14.83 -1.55
C GLU A 35 -7.33 -15.33 -3.00
N LEU A 36 -6.21 -15.26 -3.72
CA LEU A 36 -6.15 -15.72 -5.10
C LEU A 36 -6.38 -17.23 -5.20
N ASP A 37 -5.80 -18.01 -4.30
CA ASP A 37 -6.00 -19.46 -4.24
C ASP A 37 -7.46 -19.79 -3.90
N THR A 38 -8.08 -19.10 -2.97
CA THR A 38 -9.50 -19.31 -2.60
C THR A 38 -10.44 -18.98 -3.77
N ARG A 39 -10.19 -17.89 -4.50
CA ARG A 39 -11.08 -17.46 -5.59
C ARG A 39 -10.86 -18.19 -6.88
N PHE A 40 -9.63 -18.58 -7.19
CA PHE A 40 -9.23 -19.04 -8.52
C PHE A 40 -8.45 -20.36 -8.50
N GLY A 41 -8.16 -20.92 -7.32
CA GLY A 41 -7.33 -22.13 -7.17
C GLY A 41 -7.98 -23.42 -7.68
N THR A 42 -9.30 -23.42 -7.95
CA THR A 42 -9.97 -24.59 -8.52
C THR A 42 -9.65 -24.72 -10.00
N LEU A 43 -8.90 -25.74 -10.36
CA LEU A 43 -8.64 -26.08 -11.75
C LEU A 43 -9.92 -26.65 -12.39
N VAL A 44 -10.36 -26.02 -13.49
CA VAL A 44 -11.45 -26.50 -14.32
C VAL A 44 -10.84 -27.21 -15.53
N PRO A 45 -10.95 -28.54 -15.63
CA PRO A 45 -10.39 -29.30 -16.77
C PRO A 45 -10.93 -28.75 -18.09
N GLY A 46 -10.05 -28.57 -19.08
CA GLY A 46 -10.42 -28.13 -20.43
C GLY A 46 -10.62 -26.61 -20.57
N LEU A 47 -10.43 -25.81 -19.54
CA LEU A 47 -10.51 -24.36 -19.64
C LEU A 47 -9.24 -23.80 -20.29
N VAL A 48 -9.39 -23.16 -21.46
CA VAL A 48 -8.25 -22.55 -22.20
C VAL A 48 -7.74 -21.30 -21.49
N HIS A 49 -8.63 -20.55 -20.82
CA HIS A 49 -8.28 -19.35 -20.05
C HIS A 49 -8.68 -19.52 -18.59
N PRO A 50 -7.71 -19.54 -17.66
CA PRO A 50 -8.01 -19.59 -16.24
C PRO A 50 -8.88 -18.41 -15.80
N PRO A 51 -9.81 -18.57 -14.85
CA PRO A 51 -10.66 -17.50 -14.36
C PRO A 51 -9.87 -16.27 -13.84
N VAL A 52 -8.67 -16.49 -13.29
CA VAL A 52 -7.78 -15.43 -12.87
C VAL A 52 -7.31 -14.55 -14.04
N ALA A 53 -7.09 -15.13 -15.23
CA ALA A 53 -6.69 -14.35 -16.40
C ALA A 53 -7.81 -13.39 -16.83
N ALA A 54 -9.04 -13.86 -16.92
CA ALA A 54 -10.21 -13.03 -17.25
C ALA A 54 -10.43 -11.93 -16.21
N TYR A 55 -10.23 -12.22 -14.93
CA TYR A 55 -10.30 -11.25 -13.85
C TYR A 55 -9.23 -10.14 -14.00
N LEU A 56 -7.99 -10.52 -14.26
CA LEU A 56 -6.88 -9.58 -14.46
C LEU A 56 -7.08 -8.72 -15.71
N ASP A 57 -7.54 -9.34 -16.82
CA ASP A 57 -7.84 -8.63 -18.07
C ASP A 57 -8.94 -7.60 -17.87
N HIS A 58 -10.04 -7.96 -17.23
CA HIS A 58 -11.14 -7.04 -16.94
C HIS A 58 -10.66 -5.79 -16.14
N HIS A 59 -9.91 -6.01 -15.07
CA HIS A 59 -9.41 -4.91 -14.26
C HIS A 59 -8.33 -4.09 -14.96
N GLY A 60 -7.51 -4.74 -15.79
CA GLY A 60 -6.51 -4.08 -16.61
C GLY A 60 -7.13 -3.12 -17.61
N GLN A 61 -8.13 -3.60 -18.37
CA GLN A 61 -8.85 -2.81 -19.37
C GLN A 61 -9.55 -1.60 -18.73
N ARG A 62 -10.34 -1.82 -17.66
CA ARG A 62 -11.01 -0.72 -16.95
C ARG A 62 -10.05 0.31 -16.38
N PHE A 63 -8.87 -0.11 -15.98
CA PHE A 63 -7.84 0.82 -15.52
C PHE A 63 -7.28 1.66 -16.67
N ALA A 64 -6.94 1.04 -17.80
CA ALA A 64 -6.41 1.72 -18.96
C ALA A 64 -7.39 2.76 -19.53
N GLU A 65 -8.70 2.48 -19.47
CA GLU A 65 -9.76 3.41 -19.90
C GLU A 65 -9.90 4.66 -19.03
N ARG A 66 -9.66 4.50 -17.71
CA ARG A 66 -9.97 5.55 -16.72
C ARG A 66 -8.76 6.33 -16.25
N PHE A 67 -7.58 5.71 -16.26
CA PHE A 67 -6.40 6.29 -15.62
C PHE A 67 -5.46 6.88 -16.65
N PRO A 68 -5.22 8.22 -16.64
CA PRO A 68 -4.34 8.84 -17.62
C PRO A 68 -2.90 8.34 -17.51
N VAL A 69 -2.30 7.98 -18.62
CA VAL A 69 -0.92 7.48 -18.72
C VAL A 69 0.08 8.41 -18.03
N ARG A 70 -0.05 9.72 -18.32
CA ARG A 70 0.83 10.73 -17.72
C ARG A 70 0.76 10.70 -16.18
N THR A 71 -0.45 10.63 -15.64
CA THR A 71 -0.66 10.56 -14.18
C THR A 71 -0.02 9.31 -13.59
N PHE A 72 -0.19 8.15 -14.26
CA PHE A 72 0.43 6.90 -13.82
C PHE A 72 1.95 7.01 -13.74
N LEU A 73 2.58 7.50 -14.80
CA LEU A 73 4.04 7.63 -14.85
C LEU A 73 4.56 8.62 -13.81
N MET A 74 3.93 9.80 -13.71
CA MET A 74 4.34 10.84 -12.76
C MET A 74 4.17 10.39 -11.31
N SER A 75 3.03 9.79 -10.95
CA SER A 75 2.77 9.31 -9.59
C SER A 75 3.73 8.19 -9.20
N SER A 76 3.96 7.24 -10.11
CA SER A 76 4.89 6.14 -9.90
C SER A 76 6.34 6.62 -9.75
N GLU A 77 6.76 7.65 -10.50
CA GLU A 77 8.08 8.27 -10.35
C GLU A 77 8.21 9.06 -9.05
N ALA A 78 7.16 9.74 -8.64
CA ALA A 78 7.14 10.48 -7.38
C ALA A 78 7.30 9.55 -6.18
N ILE A 79 6.64 8.38 -6.20
CA ILE A 79 6.78 7.36 -5.16
C ILE A 79 8.23 6.88 -5.05
N ASP A 80 8.89 6.58 -6.17
CA ASP A 80 10.29 6.11 -6.16
C ASP A 80 11.28 7.18 -5.67
N ARG A 81 10.94 8.46 -5.81
CA ARG A 81 11.75 9.58 -5.30
C ARG A 81 11.49 9.91 -3.84
N CYS A 82 10.42 9.37 -3.27
CA CYS A 82 10.09 9.57 -1.86
C CYS A 82 11.01 8.69 -1.00
N GLN A 83 12.13 9.27 -0.58
CA GLN A 83 13.08 8.63 0.34
C GLN A 83 13.14 9.44 1.62
N LEU A 84 12.82 8.81 2.73
CA LEU A 84 12.90 9.42 4.05
C LEU A 84 14.27 9.15 4.66
N THR A 85 14.90 10.20 5.17
CA THR A 85 16.12 10.12 5.96
C THR A 85 15.79 10.01 7.45
N ARG A 86 16.78 9.66 8.28
CA ARG A 86 16.62 9.70 9.74
C ARG A 86 16.28 11.10 10.25
N ASP A 87 16.81 12.15 9.61
CA ASP A 87 16.49 13.54 9.97
C ASP A 87 15.02 13.88 9.65
N ASP A 88 14.46 13.29 8.58
CA ASP A 88 13.04 13.44 8.28
C ASP A 88 12.17 12.72 9.32
N LEU A 89 12.55 11.51 9.72
CA LEU A 89 11.86 10.76 10.77
C LEU A 89 11.97 11.45 12.13
N ALA A 90 13.10 12.07 12.45
CA ALA A 90 13.29 12.81 13.71
C ALA A 90 12.36 14.02 13.85
N ARG A 91 11.80 14.54 12.74
CA ARG A 91 10.82 15.64 12.76
C ARG A 91 9.39 15.17 13.02
N VAL A 92 9.16 13.86 13.07
CA VAL A 92 7.82 13.30 13.35
C VAL A 92 7.50 13.53 14.82
N THR A 93 6.52 14.39 15.07
CA THR A 93 6.04 14.73 16.43
C THR A 93 4.73 14.05 16.78
N ALA A 94 4.07 13.45 15.80
CA ALA A 94 2.82 12.71 16.00
C ALA A 94 3.08 11.34 16.61
N ASP A 95 2.07 10.79 17.28
CA ASP A 95 2.04 9.37 17.59
C ASP A 95 1.83 8.58 16.28
N VAL A 96 2.62 7.55 16.07
CA VAL A 96 2.58 6.74 14.86
C VAL A 96 2.16 5.29 15.18
N LEU A 97 1.13 4.82 14.52
CA LEU A 97 0.76 3.41 14.51
C LEU A 97 1.07 2.81 13.15
N VAL A 98 2.08 1.95 13.09
CA VAL A 98 2.39 1.15 11.92
C VAL A 98 1.57 -0.12 11.97
N VAL A 99 0.75 -0.37 10.93
CA VAL A 99 -0.02 -1.62 10.82
C VAL A 99 0.52 -2.40 9.63
N GLY A 100 1.13 -3.55 9.90
CA GLY A 100 1.71 -4.40 8.88
C GLY A 100 0.90 -5.67 8.65
N VAL A 101 0.82 -6.10 7.38
CA VAL A 101 0.15 -7.34 6.96
C VAL A 101 1.21 -8.36 6.52
N PRO A 102 1.34 -9.55 7.15
CA PRO A 102 2.39 -10.50 6.82
C PRO A 102 2.41 -10.98 5.37
N GLY A 103 1.24 -11.06 4.75
CA GLY A 103 1.08 -11.48 3.36
C GLY A 103 1.20 -10.35 2.32
N ASP A 104 1.53 -9.12 2.73
CA ASP A 104 1.71 -7.99 1.82
C ASP A 104 3.01 -8.16 1.01
N LEU A 105 2.86 -8.29 -0.31
CA LEU A 105 3.99 -8.44 -1.24
C LEU A 105 4.55 -7.08 -1.68
N LEU A 106 3.74 -6.02 -1.59
CA LEU A 106 4.14 -4.68 -2.00
C LEU A 106 4.92 -3.97 -0.88
N PHE A 107 4.41 -4.05 0.35
CA PHE A 107 5.06 -3.56 1.55
C PHE A 107 5.25 -4.70 2.56
N PRO A 108 6.25 -5.56 2.35
CA PRO A 108 6.51 -6.71 3.22
C PRO A 108 6.58 -6.33 4.70
N TYR A 109 6.05 -7.18 5.56
CA TYR A 109 6.01 -6.92 7.01
C TYR A 109 7.37 -6.56 7.61
N ALA A 110 8.46 -7.10 7.04
CA ALA A 110 9.83 -6.78 7.45
C ALA A 110 10.15 -5.29 7.27
N LEU A 111 9.68 -4.66 6.16
CA LEU A 111 9.88 -3.23 5.92
C LEU A 111 9.03 -2.36 6.86
N GLN A 112 7.83 -2.82 7.24
CA GLN A 112 7.01 -2.16 8.25
C GLN A 112 7.70 -2.20 9.62
N HIS A 113 8.30 -3.34 9.95
CA HIS A 113 9.08 -3.50 11.18
C HIS A 113 10.35 -2.61 11.17
N GLU A 114 11.00 -2.49 10.03
CA GLU A 114 12.15 -1.59 9.85
C GLU A 114 11.74 -0.13 10.08
N LEU A 115 10.67 0.34 9.43
CA LEU A 115 10.12 1.69 9.65
C LEU A 115 9.83 1.95 11.13
N TYR A 116 9.19 1.01 11.82
CA TYR A 116 8.93 1.11 13.25
C TYR A 116 10.22 1.28 14.05
N ARG A 117 11.24 0.47 13.77
CA ARG A 117 12.54 0.55 14.46
C ARG A 117 13.26 1.87 14.22
N GLU A 118 13.22 2.37 12.99
CA GLU A 118 13.84 3.65 12.64
C GLU A 118 13.12 4.82 13.34
N LEU A 119 11.79 4.80 13.42
CA LEU A 119 11.01 5.78 14.19
C LEU A 119 11.39 5.75 15.68
N GLN A 120 11.51 4.55 16.28
CA GLN A 120 11.95 4.43 17.67
C GLN A 120 13.38 4.92 17.88
N ALA A 121 14.28 4.63 16.95
CA ALA A 121 15.70 5.02 17.03
C ALA A 121 15.90 6.53 17.04
N VAL A 122 14.98 7.30 16.43
CA VAL A 122 14.99 8.78 16.47
C VAL A 122 14.14 9.37 17.61
N GLY A 123 13.59 8.52 18.49
CA GLY A 123 12.79 8.93 19.63
C GLY A 123 11.35 9.32 19.32
N ALA A 124 10.83 8.98 18.14
CA ALA A 124 9.42 9.18 17.80
C ALA A 124 8.53 8.21 18.58
N SER A 125 7.32 8.66 18.94
CA SER A 125 6.30 7.81 19.55
C SER A 125 5.72 6.89 18.49
N ALA A 126 6.11 5.60 18.51
CA ALA A 126 5.67 4.63 17.50
C ALA A 126 5.28 3.30 18.11
N ALA A 127 4.27 2.66 17.51
CA ALA A 127 3.85 1.29 17.78
C ALA A 127 3.73 0.50 16.48
N LEU A 128 3.99 -0.82 16.54
CA LEU A 128 3.81 -1.72 15.42
C LEU A 128 2.77 -2.77 15.78
N TRP A 129 1.76 -2.91 14.93
CA TRP A 129 0.73 -3.92 15.08
C TRP A 129 0.62 -4.78 13.82
N LYS A 130 0.33 -6.04 14.03
CA LYS A 130 0.12 -7.02 12.96
C LYS A 130 -1.36 -7.14 12.66
N LEU A 131 -1.75 -6.93 11.40
CA LEU A 131 -3.07 -7.27 10.89
C LEU A 131 -3.01 -8.62 10.18
N ASP A 132 -3.62 -9.63 10.78
CA ASP A 132 -3.68 -10.98 10.20
C ASP A 132 -4.80 -11.06 9.17
N SER A 133 -4.43 -10.95 7.89
CA SER A 133 -5.33 -10.91 6.75
C SER A 133 -4.77 -11.69 5.57
N GLU A 134 -5.65 -12.41 4.86
CA GLU A 134 -5.30 -13.11 3.62
C GLU A 134 -5.30 -12.20 2.38
N PHE A 135 -5.78 -10.95 2.51
CA PHE A 135 -5.92 -10.03 1.38
C PHE A 135 -4.64 -9.28 1.01
N GLY A 136 -3.51 -9.54 1.68
CA GLY A 136 -2.24 -8.92 1.36
C GLY A 136 -2.28 -7.40 1.51
N HIS A 137 -1.79 -6.66 0.50
CA HIS A 137 -1.78 -5.19 0.50
C HIS A 137 -3.18 -4.58 0.59
N ASP A 138 -4.18 -5.21 0.01
CA ASP A 138 -5.57 -4.71 0.03
C ASP A 138 -6.32 -4.99 1.35
N ALA A 139 -5.65 -5.54 2.36
CA ALA A 139 -6.26 -5.88 3.65
C ALA A 139 -7.02 -4.72 4.30
N PHE A 140 -6.51 -3.49 4.19
CA PHE A 140 -7.16 -2.30 4.75
C PHE A 140 -8.49 -1.94 4.05
N LEU A 141 -8.71 -2.42 2.83
CA LEU A 141 -9.96 -2.27 2.07
C LEU A 141 -10.90 -3.46 2.24
N ALA A 142 -10.34 -4.67 2.30
CA ALA A 142 -11.11 -5.91 2.28
C ALA A 142 -11.47 -6.44 3.68
N ASP A 143 -10.59 -6.23 4.67
CA ASP A 143 -10.75 -6.68 6.06
C ASP A 143 -11.03 -5.51 7.02
N GLN A 144 -11.93 -4.62 6.65
CA GLN A 144 -12.23 -3.41 7.43
C GLN A 144 -12.65 -3.70 8.87
N ASP A 145 -13.39 -4.78 9.11
CA ASP A 145 -13.81 -5.18 10.47
C ASP A 145 -12.63 -5.57 11.34
N LYS A 146 -11.67 -6.35 10.79
CA LYS A 146 -10.44 -6.70 11.52
C LYS A 146 -9.59 -5.47 11.79
N LEU A 147 -9.45 -4.58 10.81
CA LEU A 147 -8.74 -3.32 11.00
C LEU A 147 -9.41 -2.45 12.07
N ALA A 148 -10.72 -2.31 12.03
CA ALA A 148 -11.47 -1.54 13.01
C ALA A 148 -11.34 -2.14 14.42
N ALA A 149 -11.39 -3.47 14.57
CA ALA A 149 -11.17 -4.16 15.84
C ALA A 149 -9.75 -3.91 16.36
N LEU A 150 -8.72 -4.01 15.50
CA LEU A 150 -7.34 -3.72 15.84
C LEU A 150 -7.18 -2.27 16.32
N LEU A 151 -7.76 -1.30 15.61
CA LEU A 151 -7.67 0.11 15.98
C LEU A 151 -8.34 0.39 17.34
N ARG A 152 -9.48 -0.25 17.64
CA ARG A 152 -10.12 -0.14 18.96
C ARG A 152 -9.26 -0.72 20.08
N VAL A 153 -8.70 -1.90 19.87
CA VAL A 153 -7.83 -2.56 20.88
C VAL A 153 -6.52 -1.79 21.08
N SER A 154 -5.98 -1.19 20.03
CA SER A 154 -4.75 -0.39 20.13
C SER A 154 -4.96 0.88 20.95
N ARG A 155 -6.20 1.32 21.13
CA ARG A 155 -6.56 2.58 21.79
C ARG A 155 -5.84 3.78 21.16
N PHE A 156 -5.44 3.67 19.90
CA PHE A 156 -4.66 4.71 19.20
C PHE A 156 -5.38 6.05 19.15
N PHE A 157 -6.71 5.99 18.99
CA PHE A 157 -7.57 7.18 18.96
C PHE A 157 -8.20 7.53 20.31
N ASP A 158 -7.76 6.93 21.40
CA ASP A 158 -8.27 7.22 22.74
C ASP A 158 -7.73 8.56 23.23
N PRO A 159 -8.60 9.56 23.50
CA PRO A 159 -8.17 10.88 23.97
C PRO A 159 -7.39 10.83 25.28
N GLU A 160 -7.66 9.85 26.15
CA GLU A 160 -6.98 9.69 27.43
C GLU A 160 -5.54 9.17 27.27
N ARG A 161 -5.23 8.54 26.11
CA ARG A 161 -3.88 8.08 25.80
C ARG A 161 -2.98 9.18 25.25
N ALA A 162 -3.55 10.30 24.82
CA ALA A 162 -2.78 11.43 24.35
C ALA A 162 -1.91 11.94 25.50
N THR A 163 -0.71 11.42 25.59
CA THR A 163 0.34 11.99 26.45
C THR A 163 0.49 13.45 26.05
N PRO A 164 0.58 14.40 27.01
CA PRO A 164 0.68 15.82 26.71
C PRO A 164 2.06 16.14 26.11
N ARG A 165 2.30 15.76 24.86
CA ARG A 165 3.49 16.11 24.06
C ARG A 165 3.19 17.13 22.97
N ALA A 166 2.26 18.01 23.18
CA ALA A 166 2.14 19.21 22.35
C ALA A 166 1.55 20.33 23.18
N ARG A 167 2.33 20.95 24.04
CA ARG A 167 2.13 22.37 24.25
C ARG A 167 2.47 23.03 22.92
N PHE A 168 1.46 23.42 22.17
CA PHE A 168 1.60 24.42 21.12
C PHE A 168 2.30 25.61 21.78
N VAL A 169 3.59 25.75 21.53
CA VAL A 169 4.26 27.02 21.72
C VAL A 169 3.71 27.90 20.62
N GLY A 170 2.74 28.72 20.95
CA GLY A 170 2.17 29.70 20.06
C GLY A 170 3.31 30.50 19.44
N LEU A 171 3.34 30.54 18.13
CA LEU A 171 4.13 31.53 17.38
C LEU A 171 3.65 32.90 17.86
N GLY A 172 4.44 33.48 18.77
CA GLY A 172 4.23 34.83 19.19
C GLY A 172 4.24 35.75 17.99
N ALA A 173 3.17 36.50 17.83
CA ALA A 173 3.13 37.64 16.95
C ALA A 173 4.33 38.53 17.30
N ARG A 174 5.20 38.73 16.35
CA ARG A 174 6.23 39.80 16.46
C ARG A 174 5.58 41.14 16.12
N PRO A 175 5.98 42.18 16.83
CA PRO A 175 5.46 43.53 16.65
C PRO A 175 5.77 44.14 15.30
#